data_01327539fc655af00dfb2043807d0c11
#
_entry.id   01327539fc655af00dfb2043807d0c11
#
_cell.length_a   1.000
_cell.length_b   1.000
_cell.length_c   1.000
_cell.angle_alpha   90.00
_cell.angle_beta   90.00
_cell.angle_gamma   90.00
#
_symmetry.space_group_name_H-M   'P 1'
#
loop_
_entity.id
_entity.type
_entity.pdbx_description
1 polymer ?
#
loop_
_entity_poly.entity_id
_entity_poly.type
_entity_poly.pdbx_seq_one_letter_code
_entity_poly.pdbx_strand_id
1 'polypeptide(L)'
;MAEKNKARCAVKRLLFSTSPWLAARLGIKFEMSTADRHFLEDQLFSYINEQCGHEGNILFIGIDRYNWHYPRLIQGKFHSIDLNPRNKRYGNGKTHTTGSATELTRYYPNNRFDVVIANGLIGFGIDTLEDFGALLYGCHAILKTQGLLI
;
A
#
# COMPACT_ATOMS: atom_id res chain seq x y z
N MET A 1 11.73 34.39 -0.55
CA MET A 1 11.77 32.92 -0.78
C MET A 1 10.76 32.13 0.06
N ALA A 2 10.55 32.47 1.36
CA ALA A 2 9.60 31.74 2.25
C ALA A 2 8.12 31.83 1.85
N GLU A 3 7.64 32.97 1.34
CA GLU A 3 6.24 33.15 0.91
C GLU A 3 5.88 32.31 -0.33
N LYS A 4 6.78 32.20 -1.31
CA LYS A 4 6.58 31.36 -2.48
C LYS A 4 6.49 29.86 -2.12
N ASN A 5 7.22 29.43 -1.07
CA ASN A 5 7.14 28.06 -0.57
C ASN A 5 5.83 27.80 0.18
N LYS A 6 5.34 28.75 0.97
CA LYS A 6 4.02 28.63 1.66
C LYS A 6 2.86 28.55 0.65
N ALA A 7 2.86 29.40 -0.37
CA ALA A 7 1.84 29.37 -1.42
C ALA A 7 1.85 28.05 -2.20
N ARG A 8 3.03 27.53 -2.56
CA ARG A 8 3.17 26.21 -3.21
C ARG A 8 2.65 25.06 -2.33
N CYS A 9 2.93 25.10 -1.03
CA CYS A 9 2.45 24.08 -0.10
C CYS A 9 0.92 24.15 0.04
N ALA A 10 0.33 25.35 0.11
CA ALA A 10 -1.12 25.52 0.17
C ALA A 10 -1.82 25.01 -1.10
N VAL A 11 -1.29 25.31 -2.29
CA VAL A 11 -1.81 24.81 -3.56
C VAL A 11 -1.74 23.28 -3.65
N LYS A 12 -0.63 22.66 -3.22
CA LYS A 12 -0.50 21.21 -3.18
C LYS A 12 -1.54 20.57 -2.25
N ARG A 13 -1.73 21.13 -1.05
CA ARG A 13 -2.74 20.66 -0.08
C ARG A 13 -4.16 20.80 -0.65
N LEU A 14 -4.49 21.93 -1.25
CA LEU A 14 -5.77 22.18 -1.87
C LEU A 14 -6.03 21.16 -3.01
N LEU A 15 -5.05 20.96 -3.89
CA LEU A 15 -5.16 20.01 -4.98
C LEU A 15 -5.35 18.56 -4.48
N PHE A 16 -4.62 18.18 -3.43
CA PHE A 16 -4.76 16.87 -2.83
C PHE A 16 -6.14 16.68 -2.16
N SER A 17 -6.72 17.71 -1.54
CA SER A 17 -8.04 17.63 -0.90
C SER A 17 -9.18 17.61 -1.91
N THR A 18 -9.08 18.39 -3.01
CA THR A 18 -10.16 18.52 -4.01
C THR A 18 -10.10 17.44 -5.09
N SER A 19 -8.90 17.07 -5.53
CA SER A 19 -8.68 16.07 -6.59
C SER A 19 -7.44 15.21 -6.31
N PRO A 20 -7.52 14.24 -5.37
CA PRO A 20 -6.39 13.39 -5.01
C PRO A 20 -5.80 12.62 -6.20
N TRP A 21 -6.64 12.23 -7.15
CA TRP A 21 -6.21 11.56 -8.36
C TRP A 21 -5.35 12.46 -9.27
N LEU A 22 -5.74 13.72 -9.44
CA LEU A 22 -4.95 14.68 -10.20
C LEU A 22 -3.63 14.98 -9.48
N ALA A 23 -3.66 15.13 -8.16
CA ALA A 23 -2.45 15.28 -7.36
C ALA A 23 -1.49 14.11 -7.54
N ALA A 24 -1.98 12.87 -7.50
CA ALA A 24 -1.20 11.66 -7.76
C ALA A 24 -0.60 11.66 -9.18
N ARG A 25 -1.37 12.06 -10.19
CA ARG A 25 -0.92 12.17 -11.58
C ARG A 25 0.19 13.20 -11.78
N LEU A 26 0.15 14.30 -11.02
CA LEU A 26 1.16 15.36 -10.99
C LEU A 26 2.35 15.04 -10.07
N GLY A 27 2.39 13.85 -9.47
CA GLY A 27 3.47 13.45 -8.55
C GLY A 27 3.43 14.15 -7.19
N ILE A 28 2.29 14.71 -6.80
CA ILE A 28 2.14 15.42 -5.53
C ILE A 28 1.79 14.42 -4.44
N LYS A 29 2.74 14.15 -3.55
CA LYS A 29 2.53 13.33 -2.36
C LYS A 29 1.83 14.14 -1.28
N PHE A 30 1.04 13.47 -0.45
CA PHE A 30 0.59 14.01 0.81
C PHE A 30 1.73 13.90 1.82
N GLU A 31 2.24 15.03 2.26
CA GLU A 31 3.29 15.08 3.27
C GLU A 31 2.71 14.73 4.64
N MET A 32 2.76 13.47 5.00
CA MET A 32 2.49 12.96 6.34
C MET A 32 3.82 12.52 6.93
N SER A 33 4.41 13.37 7.76
CA SER A 33 5.69 13.09 8.41
C SER A 33 5.45 12.44 9.77
N THR A 34 5.18 11.13 9.77
CA THR A 34 5.13 10.32 10.98
C THR A 34 6.33 9.36 10.99
N ALA A 35 6.83 9.01 12.18
CA ALA A 35 8.03 8.17 12.33
C ALA A 35 7.84 6.79 11.69
N ASP A 36 6.67 6.19 11.86
CA ASP A 36 6.27 4.89 11.31
C ASP A 36 6.22 4.91 9.78
N ARG A 37 5.76 6.01 9.18
CA ARG A 37 5.73 6.15 7.73
C ARG A 37 7.14 6.30 7.14
N HIS A 38 8.00 7.09 7.78
CA HIS A 38 9.40 7.17 7.39
C HIS A 38 10.10 5.81 7.52
N PHE A 39 9.84 5.09 8.63
CA PHE A 39 10.38 3.74 8.80
C PHE A 39 9.92 2.79 7.67
N LEU A 40 8.64 2.80 7.32
CA LEU A 40 8.11 1.99 6.23
C LEU A 40 8.72 2.37 4.88
N GLU A 41 8.69 3.68 4.52
CA GLU A 41 9.11 4.15 3.19
C GLU A 41 10.63 4.08 2.99
N ASP A 42 11.42 4.43 4.02
CA ASP A 42 12.88 4.59 3.89
C ASP A 42 13.63 3.29 4.25
N GLN A 43 13.14 2.51 5.23
CA GLN A 43 13.86 1.34 5.72
C GLN A 43 13.24 0.04 5.22
N LEU A 44 11.95 -0.18 5.46
CA LEU A 44 11.31 -1.45 5.11
C LEU A 44 11.21 -1.66 3.58
N PHE A 45 10.90 -0.63 2.81
CA PHE A 45 10.88 -0.79 1.34
C PHE A 45 12.27 -1.02 0.77
N SER A 46 13.31 -0.39 1.33
CA SER A 46 14.69 -0.68 0.94
C SER A 46 15.06 -2.12 1.23
N TYR A 47 14.76 -2.60 2.44
CA TYR A 47 14.95 -4.00 2.82
C TYR A 47 14.21 -4.98 1.90
N ILE A 48 12.93 -4.72 1.60
CA ILE A 48 12.14 -5.55 0.68
C ILE A 48 12.79 -5.60 -0.70
N ASN A 49 13.24 -4.46 -1.23
CA ASN A 49 13.90 -4.38 -2.54
C ASN A 49 15.22 -5.15 -2.58
N GLU A 50 15.99 -5.12 -1.50
CA GLU A 50 17.23 -5.90 -1.37
C GLU A 50 16.97 -7.41 -1.31
N GLN A 51 15.94 -7.83 -0.56
CA GLN A 51 15.62 -9.26 -0.39
C GLN A 51 14.94 -9.89 -1.60
N CYS A 52 14.04 -9.16 -2.25
CA CYS A 52 13.15 -9.71 -3.28
C CYS A 52 13.57 -9.32 -4.71
N GLY A 53 14.27 -8.20 -4.88
CA GLY A 53 14.63 -7.67 -6.19
C GLY A 53 13.44 -7.49 -7.13
N HIS A 54 13.70 -7.53 -8.44
CA HIS A 54 12.66 -7.31 -9.48
C HIS A 54 11.69 -8.47 -9.66
N GLU A 55 12.05 -9.68 -9.25
CA GLU A 55 11.24 -10.89 -9.44
C GLU A 55 10.30 -11.18 -8.28
N GLY A 56 10.50 -10.55 -7.12
CA GLY A 56 9.65 -10.71 -5.95
C GLY A 56 8.20 -10.29 -6.20
N ASN A 57 7.25 -11.06 -5.66
CA ASN A 57 5.83 -10.72 -5.67
C ASN A 57 5.46 -10.09 -4.33
N ILE A 58 5.06 -8.84 -4.33
CA ILE A 58 4.73 -8.07 -3.14
C ILE A 58 3.25 -7.69 -3.17
N LEU A 59 2.51 -8.03 -2.13
CA LEU A 59 1.13 -7.61 -1.94
C LEU A 59 1.04 -6.49 -0.91
N PHE A 60 0.43 -5.38 -1.29
CA PHE A 60 0.07 -4.29 -0.39
C PHE A 60 -1.44 -4.28 -0.15
N ILE A 61 -1.87 -4.35 1.11
CA ILE A 61 -3.27 -4.33 1.52
C ILE A 61 -3.64 -2.91 1.95
N GLY A 62 -4.75 -2.38 1.42
CA GLY A 62 -5.23 -1.05 1.80
C GLY A 62 -4.59 0.11 1.02
N ILE A 63 -4.48 -0.02 -0.31
CA ILE A 63 -3.96 1.05 -1.16
C ILE A 63 -4.97 2.19 -1.31
N ASP A 64 -4.53 3.42 -1.10
CA ASP A 64 -5.37 4.59 -1.23
C ASP A 64 -4.63 5.83 -1.77
N ARG A 65 -5.28 7.01 -1.68
CA ARG A 65 -4.72 8.30 -2.11
C ARG A 65 -3.49 8.75 -1.33
N TYR A 66 -3.25 8.23 -0.14
CA TYR A 66 -2.11 8.65 0.71
C TYR A 66 -0.85 7.86 0.40
N ASN A 67 -1.00 6.65 -0.16
CA ASN A 67 0.10 5.73 -0.46
C ASN A 67 0.21 5.39 -1.97
N TRP A 68 -0.42 6.19 -2.84
CA TRP A 68 -0.41 6.04 -4.31
C TRP A 68 0.99 5.91 -4.93
N HIS A 69 2.02 6.38 -4.26
CA HIS A 69 3.40 6.35 -4.74
C HIS A 69 4.15 5.06 -4.38
N TYR A 70 3.61 4.22 -3.51
CA TYR A 70 4.23 2.98 -3.05
C TYR A 70 4.58 2.00 -4.19
N PRO A 71 3.75 1.81 -5.22
CA PRO A 71 4.13 0.99 -6.37
C PRO A 71 5.39 1.44 -7.11
N ARG A 72 5.83 2.70 -6.88
CA ARG A 72 7.05 3.25 -7.49
C ARG A 72 8.29 3.11 -6.60
N LEU A 73 8.11 2.79 -5.34
CA LEU A 73 9.19 2.56 -4.38
C LEU A 73 9.59 1.08 -4.32
N ILE A 74 8.71 0.19 -4.74
CA ILE A 74 8.93 -1.26 -4.77
C ILE A 74 9.44 -1.66 -6.16
N GLN A 75 10.58 -2.35 -6.21
CA GLN A 75 11.19 -2.83 -7.45
C GLN A 75 10.54 -4.11 -7.98
N GLY A 76 9.98 -4.93 -7.10
CA GLY A 76 9.33 -6.18 -7.42
C GLY A 76 7.96 -6.01 -8.09
N LYS A 77 7.31 -7.13 -8.36
CA LYS A 77 5.94 -7.21 -8.93
C LYS A 77 4.93 -6.78 -7.88
N PHE A 78 4.57 -5.50 -7.90
CA PHE A 78 3.64 -4.90 -6.94
C PHE A 78 2.20 -5.29 -7.23
N HIS A 79 1.55 -5.89 -6.26
CA HIS A 79 0.12 -6.19 -6.23
C HIS A 79 -0.55 -5.37 -5.14
N SER A 80 -1.82 -5.06 -5.30
CA SER A 80 -2.60 -4.39 -4.25
C SER A 80 -4.01 -4.94 -4.16
N ILE A 81 -4.58 -4.88 -2.96
CA ILE A 81 -5.98 -5.20 -2.69
C ILE A 81 -6.58 -4.12 -1.81
N ASP A 82 -7.82 -3.74 -2.10
CA ASP A 82 -8.59 -2.75 -1.33
C ASP A 82 -10.08 -3.00 -1.49
N LEU A 83 -10.87 -2.73 -0.44
CA LEU A 83 -12.34 -2.84 -0.46
C LEU A 83 -12.98 -1.84 -1.41
N ASN A 84 -12.40 -0.64 -1.53
CA ASN A 84 -12.95 0.43 -2.35
C ASN A 84 -12.48 0.30 -3.80
N PRO A 85 -13.38 -0.01 -4.77
CA PRO A 85 -13.01 -0.18 -6.16
C PRO A 85 -12.40 1.09 -6.80
N ARG A 86 -12.66 2.27 -6.21
CA ARG A 86 -12.08 3.53 -6.68
C ARG A 86 -10.56 3.61 -6.42
N ASN A 87 -10.05 2.83 -5.48
CA ASN A 87 -8.63 2.82 -5.11
C ASN A 87 -7.73 2.09 -6.12
N LYS A 88 -8.32 1.33 -7.06
CA LYS A 88 -7.61 0.75 -8.21
C LYS A 88 -6.70 1.75 -8.93
N ARG A 89 -7.07 3.03 -8.96
CA ARG A 89 -6.32 4.12 -9.61
C ARG A 89 -5.01 4.49 -8.91
N TYR A 90 -4.85 4.09 -7.64
CA TYR A 90 -3.66 4.36 -6.82
C TYR A 90 -2.69 3.20 -6.75
N GLY A 91 -3.16 1.99 -7.01
CA GLY A 91 -2.33 0.81 -7.18
C GLY A 91 -1.81 0.66 -8.61
N ASN A 92 -1.14 -0.44 -8.89
CA ASN A 92 -0.86 -0.84 -10.26
C ASN A 92 -2.15 -1.45 -10.85
N GLY A 93 -2.84 -0.71 -11.70
CA GLY A 93 -4.18 -1.07 -12.18
C GLY A 93 -4.31 -2.45 -12.85
N LYS A 94 -3.19 -3.07 -13.27
CA LYS A 94 -3.16 -4.43 -13.83
C LYS A 94 -3.14 -5.52 -12.75
N THR A 95 -2.56 -5.22 -11.59
CA THR A 95 -2.34 -6.15 -10.47
C THR A 95 -3.10 -5.73 -9.22
N HIS A 96 -4.11 -4.85 -9.37
CA HIS A 96 -5.01 -4.46 -8.30
C HIS A 96 -6.23 -5.38 -8.25
N THR A 97 -6.57 -5.85 -7.06
CA THR A 97 -7.77 -6.61 -6.74
C THR A 97 -8.72 -5.74 -5.91
N THR A 98 -10.00 -5.73 -6.24
CA THR A 98 -11.03 -5.15 -5.35
C THR A 98 -11.60 -6.28 -4.51
N GLY A 99 -11.44 -6.21 -3.19
CA GLY A 99 -11.87 -7.28 -2.29
C GLY A 99 -11.46 -7.07 -0.84
N SER A 100 -11.97 -7.93 0.04
CA SER A 100 -11.67 -7.89 1.46
C SER A 100 -10.32 -8.53 1.79
N ALA A 101 -9.59 -7.93 2.73
CA ALA A 101 -8.39 -8.52 3.31
C ALA A 101 -8.68 -9.77 4.17
N THR A 102 -9.93 -9.97 4.59
CA THR A 102 -10.37 -11.18 5.31
C THR A 102 -10.62 -12.38 4.39
N GLU A 103 -10.61 -12.16 3.06
CA GLU A 103 -10.89 -13.19 2.06
C GLU A 103 -9.72 -13.42 1.08
N LEU A 104 -8.47 -13.22 1.51
CA LEU A 104 -7.29 -13.23 0.62
C LEU A 104 -7.17 -14.52 -0.20
N THR A 105 -7.48 -15.68 0.37
CA THR A 105 -7.42 -16.99 -0.32
C THR A 105 -8.44 -17.14 -1.44
N ARG A 106 -9.48 -16.30 -1.47
CA ARG A 106 -10.46 -16.23 -2.56
C ARG A 106 -9.86 -15.58 -3.82
N TYR A 107 -8.94 -14.66 -3.64
CA TYR A 107 -8.37 -13.85 -4.72
C TYR A 107 -6.99 -14.31 -5.16
N TYR A 108 -6.25 -14.94 -4.26
CA TYR A 108 -4.86 -15.32 -4.51
C TYR A 108 -4.60 -16.79 -4.19
N PRO A 109 -3.84 -17.50 -5.05
CA PRO A 109 -3.41 -18.86 -4.74
C PRO A 109 -2.44 -18.88 -3.56
N ASN A 110 -2.35 -20.03 -2.89
CA ASN A 110 -1.38 -20.26 -1.83
C ASN A 110 0.06 -20.12 -2.31
N ASN A 111 0.96 -19.77 -1.42
CA ASN A 111 2.41 -19.67 -1.68
C ASN A 111 2.77 -18.74 -2.86
N ARG A 112 2.06 -17.62 -3.01
CA ARG A 112 2.24 -16.69 -4.13
C ARG A 112 3.23 -15.58 -3.82
N PHE A 113 3.13 -14.97 -2.63
CA PHE A 113 3.82 -13.72 -2.32
C PHE A 113 5.08 -13.94 -1.50
N ASP A 114 6.12 -13.21 -1.84
CA ASP A 114 7.35 -13.13 -1.07
C ASP A 114 7.16 -12.21 0.14
N VAL A 115 6.35 -11.15 -0.03
CA VAL A 115 6.02 -10.19 1.03
C VAL A 115 4.54 -9.82 0.97
N VAL A 116 3.90 -9.75 2.13
CA VAL A 116 2.58 -9.14 2.33
C VAL A 116 2.73 -7.97 3.30
N ILE A 117 2.30 -6.78 2.89
CA ILE A 117 2.30 -5.57 3.70
C ILE A 117 0.87 -5.28 4.11
N ALA A 118 0.57 -5.42 5.41
CA ALA A 118 -0.75 -5.30 6.01
C ALA A 118 -0.81 -4.16 7.04
N ASN A 119 -0.12 -3.06 6.75
CA ASN A 119 0.01 -1.93 7.67
C ASN A 119 -1.25 -1.04 7.68
N GLY A 120 -1.68 -0.63 8.89
CA GLY A 120 -2.74 0.37 9.08
C GLY A 120 -4.16 -0.13 8.78
N LEU A 121 -4.45 -1.42 8.94
CA LEU A 121 -5.75 -2.02 8.63
C LEU A 121 -6.72 -2.02 9.82
N ILE A 122 -6.21 -2.01 11.05
CA ILE A 122 -7.02 -2.01 12.28
C ILE A 122 -7.78 -0.68 12.36
N GLY A 123 -9.12 -0.77 12.49
CA GLY A 123 -10.01 0.40 12.42
C GLY A 123 -10.36 0.85 10.99
N PHE A 124 -9.87 0.12 9.97
CA PHE A 124 -10.14 0.39 8.55
C PHE A 124 -10.57 -0.89 7.80
N GLY A 125 -11.52 -1.61 8.37
CA GLY A 125 -12.08 -2.84 7.80
C GLY A 125 -11.55 -4.13 8.43
N ILE A 126 -10.68 -4.02 9.43
CA ILE A 126 -10.29 -5.08 10.36
C ILE A 126 -10.64 -4.58 11.76
N ASP A 127 -11.86 -4.85 12.20
CA ASP A 127 -12.46 -4.20 13.36
C ASP A 127 -12.73 -5.19 14.49
N THR A 128 -12.71 -6.49 14.22
CA THR A 128 -12.95 -7.57 15.19
C THR A 128 -11.77 -8.54 15.28
N LEU A 129 -11.71 -9.33 16.34
CA LEU A 129 -10.73 -10.42 16.47
C LEU A 129 -10.93 -11.49 15.39
N GLU A 130 -12.15 -11.71 14.95
CA GLU A 130 -12.47 -12.64 13.87
C GLU A 130 -11.89 -12.13 12.54
N ASP A 131 -12.09 -10.85 12.20
CA ASP A 131 -11.48 -10.23 11.01
C ASP A 131 -9.95 -10.31 11.05
N PHE A 132 -9.37 -10.02 12.22
CA PHE A 132 -7.92 -10.11 12.40
C PHE A 132 -7.41 -11.54 12.24
N GLY A 133 -8.11 -12.52 12.80
CA GLY A 133 -7.80 -13.94 12.62
C GLY A 133 -7.90 -14.38 11.15
N ALA A 134 -8.95 -13.95 10.45
CA ALA A 134 -9.14 -14.23 9.02
C ALA A 134 -8.05 -13.58 8.15
N LEU A 135 -7.66 -12.33 8.46
CA LEU A 135 -6.54 -11.64 7.81
C LEU A 135 -5.23 -12.43 7.97
N LEU A 136 -4.86 -12.80 9.21
CA LEU A 136 -3.63 -13.53 9.49
C LEU A 136 -3.61 -14.90 8.81
N TYR A 137 -4.71 -15.63 8.86
CA TYR A 137 -4.85 -16.90 8.17
C TYR A 137 -4.66 -16.73 6.66
N GLY A 138 -5.33 -15.74 6.07
CA GLY A 138 -5.21 -15.42 4.65
C GLY A 138 -3.78 -15.05 4.26
N CYS A 139 -3.14 -14.16 5.02
CA CYS A 139 -1.73 -13.78 4.80
C CYS A 139 -0.80 -14.99 4.86
N HIS A 140 -0.94 -15.83 5.89
CA HIS A 140 -0.14 -17.05 6.02
C HIS A 140 -0.31 -18.00 4.82
N ALA A 141 -1.55 -18.19 4.35
CA ALA A 141 -1.84 -19.09 3.25
C ALA A 141 -1.24 -18.61 1.92
N ILE A 142 -1.29 -17.31 1.63
CA ILE A 142 -0.81 -16.75 0.36
C ILE A 142 0.69 -16.43 0.35
N LEU A 143 1.35 -16.35 1.51
CA LEU A 143 2.79 -16.19 1.63
C LEU A 143 3.52 -17.46 1.22
N LYS A 144 4.64 -17.31 0.55
CA LYS A 144 5.61 -18.39 0.33
C LYS A 144 6.24 -18.85 1.63
N THR A 145 6.79 -20.06 1.63
CA THR A 145 7.67 -20.51 2.72
C THR A 145 8.80 -19.49 2.90
N GLN A 146 9.00 -19.03 4.13
CA GLN A 146 9.91 -17.92 4.50
C GLN A 146 9.52 -16.55 3.94
N GLY A 147 8.29 -16.38 3.43
CA GLY A 147 7.74 -15.07 3.07
C GLY A 147 7.56 -14.18 4.29
N LEU A 148 7.58 -12.86 4.08
CA LEU A 148 7.54 -11.85 5.12
C LEU A 148 6.14 -11.20 5.22
N LEU A 149 5.58 -11.14 6.43
CA LEU A 149 4.42 -10.33 6.77
C LEU A 149 4.88 -9.08 7.54
N ILE A 150 4.41 -7.89 7.10
CA ILE A 150 4.70 -6.57 7.69
C ILE A 150 3.39 -5.89 8.08
#